data_977088dc38eafdb8d9fffb57490a43e8
#
_entry.id   977088dc38eafdb8d9fffb57490a43e8
#
_cell.length_a   1.000
_cell.length_b   1.000
_cell.length_c   1.000
_cell.angle_alpha   90.00
_cell.angle_beta   90.00
_cell.angle_gamma   90.00
#
_symmetry.space_group_name_H-M   'P 1'
#
loop_
_entity.id
_entity.type
_entity.pdbx_description
1 polymer ?
#
loop_
_entity_poly.entity_id
_entity_poly.type
_entity_poly.pdbx_seq_one_letter_code
_entity_poly.pdbx_strand_id
1 'polypeptide(L)'
;HPVNSIDVNSELKELLLSRGKWPLFTHQAEAINKLRDGNNVIVATPAASGKSLCYHVPTIDLLTEKRTNRALYLFPTKALAQDQLETFDDMADGLNIRSAIFDGDTLPEDRAQIRRYAQLIITNPDMLHLGILLNHRSWSRFFRELKLIVIDEAHVYRGVFGSHVANVIRRLRRLCRIYGSKPQFVMCSATIANPEDLSRELIGLPFEVVNQNGA
;
A
#
# COMPACT_ATOMS: atom_id res chain seq x y z
N HIS A 1 1.97 -11.36 20.55
CA HIS A 1 1.05 -12.47 20.78
C HIS A 1 0.32 -12.82 19.48
N PRO A 2 0.19 -14.13 19.14
CA PRO A 2 -0.52 -14.56 17.93
C PRO A 2 -2.04 -14.38 18.07
N VAL A 3 -2.72 -13.98 17.01
CA VAL A 3 -4.18 -13.77 16.95
C VAL A 3 -4.78 -14.62 15.85
N ASN A 4 -5.72 -15.50 16.22
CA ASN A 4 -6.40 -16.42 15.29
C ASN A 4 -7.77 -15.92 14.81
N SER A 5 -8.24 -14.78 15.32
CA SER A 5 -9.65 -14.32 15.19
C SER A 5 -9.89 -13.31 14.07
N ILE A 6 -8.97 -13.19 13.11
CA ILE A 6 -9.20 -12.32 11.95
C ILE A 6 -9.92 -13.12 10.87
N ASP A 7 -11.02 -12.57 10.40
CA ASP A 7 -11.75 -13.07 9.24
C ASP A 7 -11.00 -12.63 7.97
N VAL A 8 -10.21 -13.49 7.36
CA VAL A 8 -9.59 -13.31 6.04
C VAL A 8 -10.20 -14.32 5.08
N ASN A 9 -10.19 -13.99 3.80
CA ASN A 9 -10.59 -14.93 2.75
C ASN A 9 -9.93 -16.30 2.99
N SER A 10 -10.70 -17.39 2.86
CA SER A 10 -10.24 -18.76 3.13
C SER A 10 -9.01 -19.14 2.32
N GLU A 11 -8.97 -18.80 1.02
CA GLU A 11 -7.84 -19.07 0.14
C GLU A 11 -6.57 -18.34 0.62
N LEU A 12 -6.71 -17.05 0.98
CA LEU A 12 -5.59 -16.28 1.53
C LEU A 12 -5.12 -16.85 2.87
N LYS A 13 -6.03 -17.29 3.72
CA LYS A 13 -5.68 -17.91 5.01
C LYS A 13 -4.87 -19.20 4.81
N GLU A 14 -5.28 -20.05 3.88
CA GLU A 14 -4.55 -21.27 3.52
C GLU A 14 -3.15 -20.95 2.98
N LEU A 15 -3.02 -19.93 2.14
CA LEU A 15 -1.73 -19.45 1.65
C LEU A 15 -0.83 -18.94 2.78
N LEU A 16 -1.36 -18.16 3.72
CA LEU A 16 -0.62 -17.68 4.89
C LEU A 16 -0.17 -18.84 5.79
N LEU A 17 -1.03 -19.84 6.00
CA LEU A 17 -0.70 -21.06 6.76
C LEU A 17 0.42 -21.84 6.09
N SER A 18 0.33 -22.09 4.80
CA SER A 18 1.34 -22.85 4.05
C SER A 18 2.72 -22.20 4.04
N ARG A 19 2.76 -20.86 4.19
CA ARG A 19 3.99 -20.05 4.24
C ARG A 19 4.48 -19.74 5.66
N GLY A 20 3.86 -20.28 6.68
CA GLY A 20 4.21 -20.03 8.08
C GLY A 20 4.00 -18.58 8.53
N LYS A 21 3.10 -17.84 7.84
CA LYS A 21 2.73 -16.44 8.13
C LYS A 21 1.42 -16.34 8.93
N TRP A 22 0.86 -17.44 9.35
CA TRP A 22 -0.30 -17.54 10.22
C TRP A 22 0.04 -18.33 11.49
N PRO A 23 -0.45 -17.94 12.68
CA PRO A 23 -1.33 -16.82 12.98
C PRO A 23 -0.63 -15.45 12.86
N LEU A 24 -1.42 -14.40 12.65
CA LEU A 24 -0.92 -13.03 12.58
C LEU A 24 -0.51 -12.53 13.97
N PHE A 25 0.45 -11.62 14.03
CA PHE A 25 0.77 -10.91 15.27
C PHE A 25 -0.30 -9.87 15.62
N THR A 26 -0.37 -9.49 16.90
CA THR A 26 -1.39 -8.56 17.40
C THR A 26 -1.46 -7.25 16.61
N HIS A 27 -0.29 -6.63 16.34
CA HIS A 27 -0.24 -5.37 15.58
C HIS A 27 -0.70 -5.53 14.11
N GLN A 28 -0.45 -6.69 13.50
CA GLN A 28 -0.92 -6.99 12.14
C GLN A 28 -2.44 -7.12 12.14
N ALA A 29 -2.97 -7.86 13.09
CA ALA A 29 -4.39 -8.04 13.30
C ALA A 29 -5.11 -6.72 13.55
N GLU A 30 -4.56 -5.88 14.42
CA GLU A 30 -5.07 -4.56 14.74
C GLU A 30 -5.12 -3.65 13.51
N ALA A 31 -4.02 -3.58 12.75
CA ALA A 31 -3.95 -2.78 11.53
C ALA A 31 -5.00 -3.20 10.50
N ILE A 32 -5.16 -4.50 10.27
CA ILE A 32 -6.14 -5.05 9.33
C ILE A 32 -7.57 -4.72 9.77
N ASN A 33 -7.90 -4.89 11.04
CA ASN A 33 -9.23 -4.58 11.55
C ASN A 33 -9.57 -3.08 11.43
N LYS A 34 -8.63 -2.19 11.81
CA LYS A 34 -8.81 -0.74 11.65
C LYS A 34 -9.04 -0.33 10.20
N LEU A 35 -8.34 -0.97 9.25
CA LEU A 35 -8.56 -0.74 7.81
C LEU A 35 -9.95 -1.21 7.37
N ARG A 36 -10.43 -2.35 7.85
CA ARG A 36 -11.79 -2.84 7.55
C ARG A 36 -12.87 -1.94 8.09
N ASP A 37 -12.62 -1.30 9.23
CA ASP A 37 -13.51 -0.29 9.81
C ASP A 37 -13.53 1.04 9.01
N GLY A 38 -12.79 1.11 7.90
CA GLY A 38 -12.76 2.27 7.02
C GLY A 38 -11.73 3.34 7.40
N ASN A 39 -10.87 3.09 8.38
CA ASN A 39 -9.86 4.04 8.85
C ASN A 39 -8.60 4.02 7.98
N ASN A 40 -7.87 5.15 7.92
CA ASN A 40 -6.48 5.14 7.49
C ASN A 40 -5.62 4.69 8.67
N VAL A 41 -4.55 3.95 8.40
CA VAL A 41 -3.72 3.33 9.45
C VAL A 41 -2.25 3.68 9.25
N ILE A 42 -1.58 4.06 10.34
CA ILE A 42 -0.13 4.15 10.39
C ILE A 42 0.43 3.10 11.35
N VAL A 43 1.30 2.23 10.82
CA VAL A 43 2.00 1.19 11.59
C VAL A 43 3.43 1.68 11.86
N ALA A 44 3.72 1.98 13.12
CA ALA A 44 5.02 2.48 13.55
C ALA A 44 5.67 1.51 14.54
N THR A 45 6.17 0.39 14.02
CA THR A 45 6.79 -0.69 14.79
C THR A 45 8.24 -0.92 14.37
N PRO A 46 9.09 -1.58 15.18
CA PRO A 46 10.48 -1.84 14.84
C PRO A 46 10.67 -2.49 13.48
N ALA A 47 11.87 -2.37 12.92
CA ALA A 47 12.25 -3.11 11.72
C ALA A 47 12.09 -4.62 11.95
N ALA A 48 11.84 -5.37 10.89
CA ALA A 48 11.63 -6.83 10.93
C ALA A 48 10.44 -7.32 11.79
N SER A 49 9.50 -6.45 12.17
CA SER A 49 8.28 -6.85 12.90
C SER A 49 7.18 -7.44 11.99
N GLY A 50 7.45 -7.62 10.69
CA GLY A 50 6.47 -8.13 9.74
C GLY A 50 5.40 -7.10 9.32
N LYS A 51 5.74 -5.81 9.29
CA LYS A 51 4.83 -4.71 8.88
C LYS A 51 4.18 -4.92 7.51
N SER A 52 4.88 -5.58 6.59
CA SER A 52 4.36 -5.80 5.24
C SER A 52 3.04 -6.58 5.23
N LEU A 53 2.83 -7.49 6.18
CA LEU A 53 1.56 -8.20 6.31
C LEU A 53 0.39 -7.26 6.66
N CYS A 54 0.65 -6.15 7.35
CA CYS A 54 -0.38 -5.16 7.70
C CYS A 54 -1.05 -4.55 6.46
N TYR A 55 -0.35 -4.53 5.32
CA TYR A 55 -0.90 -3.99 4.07
C TYR A 55 -1.04 -5.04 2.95
N HIS A 56 -0.20 -6.07 2.89
CA HIS A 56 -0.36 -7.13 1.87
C HIS A 56 -1.65 -7.92 2.06
N VAL A 57 -1.95 -8.33 3.28
CA VAL A 57 -3.18 -9.09 3.58
C VAL A 57 -4.43 -8.33 3.15
N PRO A 58 -4.69 -7.09 3.61
CA PRO A 58 -5.88 -6.36 3.19
C PRO A 58 -5.87 -5.98 1.70
N THR A 59 -4.69 -5.82 1.09
CA THR A 59 -4.60 -5.58 -0.36
C THR A 59 -5.05 -6.81 -1.14
N ILE A 60 -4.57 -7.99 -0.78
CA ILE A 60 -4.96 -9.25 -1.46
C ILE A 60 -6.45 -9.49 -1.29
N ASP A 61 -7.00 -9.35 -0.08
CA ASP A 61 -8.45 -9.44 0.17
C ASP A 61 -9.23 -8.50 -0.76
N LEU A 62 -8.83 -7.23 -0.80
CA LEU A 62 -9.45 -6.20 -1.62
C LEU A 62 -9.44 -6.52 -3.12
N LEU A 63 -8.29 -7.01 -3.62
CA LEU A 63 -8.10 -7.27 -5.05
C LEU A 63 -8.76 -8.58 -5.51
N THR A 64 -8.95 -9.54 -4.60
CA THR A 64 -9.69 -10.78 -4.86
C THR A 64 -11.20 -10.56 -4.80
N GLU A 65 -11.69 -9.71 -3.88
CA GLU A 65 -13.11 -9.38 -3.75
C GLU A 65 -13.70 -8.86 -5.06
N LYS A 66 -13.00 -7.96 -5.73
CA LYS A 66 -13.46 -7.39 -6.99
C LYS A 66 -12.30 -7.14 -7.96
N ARG A 67 -12.35 -7.77 -9.10
CA ARG A 67 -11.33 -7.68 -10.19
C ARG A 67 -11.03 -6.25 -10.68
N THR A 68 -11.96 -5.33 -10.49
CA THR A 68 -11.76 -3.93 -10.86
C THR A 68 -11.04 -3.13 -9.78
N ASN A 69 -11.00 -3.59 -8.53
CA ASN A 69 -10.29 -2.88 -7.47
C ASN A 69 -8.81 -2.70 -7.83
N ARG A 70 -8.26 -1.56 -7.42
CA ARG A 70 -6.87 -1.17 -7.66
C ARG A 70 -6.22 -0.74 -6.36
N ALA A 71 -4.92 -1.02 -6.23
CA ALA A 71 -4.06 -0.56 -5.15
C ALA A 71 -2.79 0.09 -5.71
N LEU A 72 -2.24 1.02 -4.95
CA LEU A 72 -1.00 1.72 -5.25
C LEU A 72 -0.05 1.61 -4.06
N TYR A 73 1.17 1.14 -4.29
CA TYR A 73 2.23 1.13 -3.30
C TYR A 73 3.32 2.13 -3.66
N LEU A 74 3.76 2.88 -2.67
CA LEU A 74 4.85 3.85 -2.79
C LEU A 74 6.02 3.43 -1.91
N PHE A 75 7.17 3.21 -2.54
CA PHE A 75 8.44 2.92 -1.88
C PHE A 75 9.48 3.99 -2.20
N PRO A 76 10.40 4.29 -1.29
CA PRO A 76 11.43 5.30 -1.54
C PRO A 76 12.49 4.85 -2.54
N THR A 77 12.71 3.55 -2.72
CA THR A 77 13.73 3.01 -3.60
C THR A 77 13.22 1.88 -4.49
N LYS A 78 13.87 1.69 -5.65
CA LYS A 78 13.55 0.60 -6.58
C LYS A 78 13.81 -0.78 -5.97
N ALA A 79 14.89 -0.93 -5.19
CA ALA A 79 15.23 -2.19 -4.55
C ALA A 79 14.13 -2.65 -3.59
N LEU A 80 13.64 -1.76 -2.72
CA LEU A 80 12.52 -2.06 -1.83
C LEU A 80 11.23 -2.38 -2.61
N ALA A 81 10.97 -1.66 -3.70
CA ALA A 81 9.82 -1.93 -4.55
C ALA A 81 9.88 -3.34 -5.14
N GLN A 82 11.05 -3.77 -5.61
CA GLN A 82 11.26 -5.10 -6.18
C GLN A 82 11.08 -6.19 -5.12
N ASP A 83 11.72 -6.07 -3.97
CA ASP A 83 11.59 -7.03 -2.86
C ASP A 83 10.13 -7.19 -2.40
N GLN A 84 9.39 -6.09 -2.37
CA GLN A 84 7.99 -6.11 -1.96
C GLN A 84 7.06 -6.63 -3.06
N LEU A 85 7.39 -6.44 -4.33
CA LEU A 85 6.67 -7.09 -5.43
C LEU A 85 6.83 -8.61 -5.33
N GLU A 86 8.05 -9.11 -5.19
CA GLU A 86 8.34 -10.55 -5.05
C GLU A 86 7.60 -11.15 -3.84
N THR A 87 7.64 -10.44 -2.70
CA THR A 87 6.91 -10.86 -1.49
C THR A 87 5.40 -10.90 -1.71
N PHE A 88 4.85 -9.89 -2.39
CA PHE A 88 3.42 -9.82 -2.69
C PHE A 88 2.99 -10.93 -3.65
N ASP A 89 3.74 -11.13 -4.73
CA ASP A 89 3.45 -12.16 -5.75
C ASP A 89 3.52 -13.56 -5.15
N ASP A 90 4.51 -13.83 -4.28
CA ASP A 90 4.56 -15.07 -3.52
C ASP A 90 3.31 -15.27 -2.65
N MET A 91 2.87 -14.24 -1.95
CA MET A 91 1.67 -14.30 -1.11
C MET A 91 0.36 -14.40 -1.90
N ALA A 92 0.33 -13.89 -3.12
CA ALA A 92 -0.84 -13.88 -4.00
C ALA A 92 -0.82 -15.01 -5.04
N ASP A 93 0.13 -15.94 -4.92
CA ASP A 93 0.27 -17.04 -5.87
C ASP A 93 -1.03 -17.86 -5.98
N GLY A 94 -1.46 -18.12 -7.21
CA GLY A 94 -2.72 -18.82 -7.51
C GLY A 94 -3.98 -17.93 -7.45
N LEU A 95 -3.94 -16.71 -6.88
CA LEU A 95 -5.12 -15.83 -6.75
C LEU A 95 -5.41 -14.99 -8.02
N ASN A 96 -4.58 -15.13 -9.06
CA ASN A 96 -4.74 -14.44 -10.34
C ASN A 96 -4.85 -12.91 -10.22
N ILE A 97 -4.05 -12.32 -9.31
CA ILE A 97 -3.86 -10.88 -9.17
C ILE A 97 -2.73 -10.45 -10.12
N ARG A 98 -2.91 -9.31 -10.77
CA ARG A 98 -1.89 -8.72 -11.65
C ARG A 98 -1.22 -7.56 -10.93
N SER A 99 0.01 -7.76 -10.54
CA SER A 99 0.90 -6.77 -9.94
C SER A 99 1.97 -6.32 -10.94
N ALA A 100 2.44 -5.10 -10.82
CA ALA A 100 3.53 -4.58 -11.64
C ALA A 100 4.25 -3.42 -10.98
N ILE A 101 5.56 -3.32 -11.21
CA ILE A 101 6.32 -2.10 -10.97
C ILE A 101 6.11 -1.15 -12.15
N PHE A 102 5.88 0.12 -11.81
CA PHE A 102 5.84 1.20 -12.78
C PHE A 102 6.83 2.28 -12.37
N ASP A 103 7.98 2.27 -12.99
CA ASP A 103 9.09 3.18 -12.69
C ASP A 103 9.84 3.64 -13.96
N GLY A 104 11.02 4.26 -13.79
CA GLY A 104 11.82 4.76 -14.90
C GLY A 104 12.38 3.66 -15.80
N ASP A 105 12.52 2.43 -15.30
CA ASP A 105 13.06 1.28 -16.03
C ASP A 105 11.97 0.47 -16.74
N THR A 106 10.69 0.77 -16.48
CA THR A 106 9.56 0.13 -17.16
C THR A 106 9.61 0.42 -18.66
N LEU A 107 9.70 -0.64 -19.46
CA LEU A 107 9.79 -0.54 -20.92
C LEU A 107 8.56 0.18 -21.51
N PRO A 108 8.73 1.03 -22.53
CA PRO A 108 7.65 1.76 -23.16
C PRO A 108 6.49 0.87 -23.64
N GLU A 109 6.80 -0.30 -24.20
CA GLU A 109 5.84 -1.30 -24.68
C GLU A 109 4.98 -1.88 -23.55
N ASP A 110 5.51 -2.03 -22.34
CA ASP A 110 4.79 -2.60 -21.19
C ASP A 110 3.89 -1.57 -20.50
N ARG A 111 4.20 -0.29 -20.62
CA ARG A 111 3.49 0.78 -19.92
C ARG A 111 1.99 0.81 -20.22
N ALA A 112 1.60 0.55 -21.45
CA ALA A 112 0.19 0.53 -21.86
C ALA A 112 -0.55 -0.66 -21.25
N GLN A 113 0.11 -1.83 -21.21
CA GLN A 113 -0.43 -3.07 -20.65
C GLN A 113 -0.59 -2.94 -19.12
N ILE A 114 0.45 -2.44 -18.44
CA ILE A 114 0.41 -2.19 -16.98
C ILE A 114 -0.76 -1.26 -16.64
N ARG A 115 -0.89 -0.10 -17.29
CA ARG A 115 -2.01 0.82 -17.06
C ARG A 115 -3.38 0.18 -17.20
N ARG A 116 -3.51 -0.72 -18.17
CA ARG A 116 -4.79 -1.34 -18.50
C ARG A 116 -5.17 -2.47 -17.55
N TYR A 117 -4.21 -3.29 -17.14
CA TYR A 117 -4.48 -4.58 -16.52
C TYR A 117 -3.97 -4.73 -15.09
N ALA A 118 -2.93 -4.00 -14.67
CA ALA A 118 -2.40 -4.16 -13.31
C ALA A 118 -3.42 -3.72 -12.26
N GLN A 119 -3.65 -4.59 -11.28
CA GLN A 119 -4.50 -4.32 -10.12
C GLN A 119 -3.69 -3.66 -9.00
N LEU A 120 -2.45 -4.12 -8.80
CA LEU A 120 -1.48 -3.49 -7.93
C LEU A 120 -0.40 -2.82 -8.77
N ILE A 121 -0.17 -1.54 -8.51
CA ILE A 121 0.96 -0.79 -9.05
C ILE A 121 1.90 -0.43 -7.91
N ILE A 122 3.16 -0.80 -8.06
CA ILE A 122 4.24 -0.41 -7.16
C ILE A 122 5.11 0.62 -7.87
N THR A 123 5.37 1.75 -7.22
CA THR A 123 6.13 2.86 -7.80
C THR A 123 6.84 3.67 -6.71
N ASN A 124 7.53 4.73 -7.11
CA ASN A 124 8.14 5.70 -6.21
C ASN A 124 7.50 7.09 -6.38
N PRO A 125 7.74 8.04 -5.45
CA PRO A 125 7.13 9.36 -5.51
C PRO A 125 7.44 10.14 -6.80
N ASP A 126 8.67 10.04 -7.33
CA ASP A 126 9.05 10.76 -8.55
C ASP A 126 8.30 10.22 -9.77
N MET A 127 8.23 8.89 -9.90
CA MET A 127 7.49 8.28 -11.00
C MET A 127 5.98 8.45 -10.85
N LEU A 128 5.45 8.45 -9.63
CA LEU A 128 4.08 8.83 -9.38
C LEU A 128 3.82 10.26 -9.90
N HIS A 129 4.70 11.21 -9.56
CA HIS A 129 4.57 12.59 -10.00
C HIS A 129 4.66 12.73 -11.52
N LEU A 130 5.76 12.28 -12.12
CA LEU A 130 6.09 12.52 -13.53
C LEU A 130 5.39 11.56 -14.50
N GLY A 131 5.31 10.28 -14.14
CA GLY A 131 4.79 9.22 -15.02
C GLY A 131 3.28 9.02 -14.92
N ILE A 132 2.70 9.17 -13.72
CA ILE A 132 1.29 8.85 -13.48
C ILE A 132 0.45 10.13 -13.40
N LEU A 133 0.76 11.05 -12.48
CA LEU A 133 -0.09 12.21 -12.22
C LEU A 133 -0.10 13.21 -13.38
N LEU A 134 1.03 13.42 -14.07
CA LEU A 134 1.07 14.28 -15.26
C LEU A 134 0.27 13.69 -16.42
N ASN A 135 0.21 12.38 -16.50
CA ASN A 135 -0.51 11.63 -17.55
C ASN A 135 -1.87 11.09 -17.06
N HIS A 136 -2.47 11.72 -16.06
CA HIS A 136 -3.64 11.21 -15.33
C HIS A 136 -4.82 10.82 -16.24
N ARG A 137 -4.98 11.44 -17.41
CA ARG A 137 -6.04 11.08 -18.37
C ARG A 137 -5.89 9.63 -18.86
N SER A 138 -4.66 9.21 -19.15
CA SER A 138 -4.34 7.83 -19.53
C SER A 138 -4.51 6.83 -18.35
N TRP A 139 -4.49 7.33 -17.11
CA TRP A 139 -4.67 6.58 -15.89
C TRP A 139 -6.08 6.71 -15.29
N SER A 140 -7.02 7.32 -16.00
CA SER A 140 -8.37 7.66 -15.50
C SER A 140 -9.11 6.44 -14.93
N ARG A 141 -8.99 5.29 -15.57
CA ARG A 141 -9.58 4.04 -15.08
C ARG A 141 -8.94 3.61 -13.75
N PHE A 142 -7.62 3.63 -13.66
CA PHE A 142 -6.89 3.29 -12.44
C PHE A 142 -7.33 4.18 -11.27
N PHE A 143 -7.37 5.50 -11.47
CA PHE A 143 -7.81 6.42 -10.42
C PHE A 143 -9.26 6.17 -9.97
N ARG A 144 -10.15 5.87 -10.91
CA ARG A 144 -11.56 5.59 -10.60
C ARG A 144 -11.73 4.33 -9.73
N GLU A 145 -10.91 3.34 -9.97
CA GLU A 145 -10.96 2.03 -9.33
C GLU A 145 -10.00 1.90 -8.13
N LEU A 146 -9.21 2.96 -7.83
CA LEU A 146 -8.23 2.98 -6.74
C LEU A 146 -8.93 2.99 -5.38
N LYS A 147 -8.62 1.99 -4.53
CA LYS A 147 -9.22 1.78 -3.22
C LYS A 147 -8.24 1.87 -2.06
N LEU A 148 -6.97 1.54 -2.31
CA LEU A 148 -5.95 1.49 -1.27
C LEU A 148 -4.64 2.10 -1.76
N ILE A 149 -4.02 2.92 -0.93
CA ILE A 149 -2.69 3.49 -1.16
C ILE A 149 -1.82 3.13 0.04
N VAL A 150 -0.70 2.49 -0.23
CA VAL A 150 0.31 2.14 0.78
C VAL A 150 1.53 3.02 0.59
N ILE A 151 2.04 3.56 1.68
CA ILE A 151 3.28 4.34 1.74
C ILE A 151 4.19 3.66 2.75
N ASP A 152 5.18 2.94 2.27
CA ASP A 152 6.12 2.25 3.14
C ASP A 152 7.39 3.08 3.37
N GLU A 153 8.12 2.75 4.44
CA GLU A 153 9.30 3.48 4.90
C GLU A 153 9.06 5.00 5.05
N ALA A 154 7.86 5.35 5.53
CA ALA A 154 7.40 6.75 5.58
C ALA A 154 8.32 7.69 6.38
N HIS A 155 9.14 7.15 7.30
CA HIS A 155 10.14 7.91 8.07
C HIS A 155 11.24 8.53 7.19
N VAL A 156 11.43 8.05 5.97
CA VAL A 156 12.39 8.60 4.99
C VAL A 156 11.89 9.94 4.42
N TYR A 157 10.58 10.14 4.37
CA TYR A 157 9.97 11.35 3.79
C TYR A 157 9.95 12.51 4.79
N ARG A 158 11.12 13.14 5.00
CA ARG A 158 11.32 14.25 5.92
C ARG A 158 11.99 15.44 5.24
N GLY A 159 11.91 16.61 5.87
CA GLY A 159 12.53 17.84 5.37
C GLY A 159 12.01 18.25 3.99
N VAL A 160 12.89 18.72 3.14
CA VAL A 160 12.56 19.17 1.78
C VAL A 160 11.96 18.05 0.94
N PHE A 161 12.54 16.85 1.01
CA PHE A 161 12.03 15.68 0.30
C PHE A 161 10.63 15.29 0.78
N GLY A 162 10.40 15.29 2.09
CA GLY A 162 9.07 15.03 2.65
C GLY A 162 8.04 16.06 2.20
N SER A 163 8.40 17.34 2.15
CA SER A 163 7.52 18.40 1.64
C SER A 163 7.16 18.20 0.16
N HIS A 164 8.13 17.76 -0.65
CA HIS A 164 7.87 17.40 -2.05
C HIS A 164 6.88 16.23 -2.15
N VAL A 165 7.13 15.14 -1.44
CA VAL A 165 6.24 13.97 -1.43
C VAL A 165 4.85 14.33 -0.94
N ALA A 166 4.70 15.15 0.11
CA ALA A 166 3.41 15.64 0.59
C ALA A 166 2.62 16.38 -0.51
N ASN A 167 3.28 17.19 -1.33
CA ASN A 167 2.65 17.87 -2.45
C ASN A 167 2.21 16.88 -3.56
N VAL A 168 3.00 15.87 -3.84
CA VAL A 168 2.65 14.79 -4.77
C VAL A 168 1.41 14.05 -4.28
N ILE A 169 1.35 13.70 -2.98
CA ILE A 169 0.21 13.03 -2.37
C ILE A 169 -1.06 13.91 -2.38
N ARG A 170 -0.94 15.20 -2.09
CA ARG A 170 -2.09 16.15 -2.20
C ARG A 170 -2.65 16.17 -3.62
N ARG A 171 -1.78 16.16 -4.62
CA ARG A 171 -2.18 16.08 -6.04
C ARG A 171 -2.84 14.74 -6.37
N LEU A 172 -2.29 13.62 -5.91
CA LEU A 172 -2.89 12.30 -6.04
C LEU A 172 -4.32 12.28 -5.47
N ARG A 173 -4.50 12.74 -4.23
CA ARG A 173 -5.81 12.82 -3.57
C ARG A 173 -6.82 13.69 -4.35
N ARG A 174 -6.35 14.80 -4.91
CA ARG A 174 -7.20 15.67 -5.73
C ARG A 174 -7.66 14.95 -7.01
N LEU A 175 -6.75 14.24 -7.68
CA LEU A 175 -7.10 13.45 -8.87
C LEU A 175 -8.06 12.29 -8.53
N CYS A 176 -7.84 11.58 -7.43
CA CYS A 176 -8.79 10.55 -6.97
C CYS A 176 -10.20 11.13 -6.82
N ARG A 177 -10.35 12.30 -6.18
CA ARG A 177 -11.66 12.97 -6.05
C ARG A 177 -12.26 13.35 -7.40
N ILE A 178 -11.47 13.87 -8.34
CA ILE A 178 -11.92 14.22 -9.69
C ILE A 178 -12.44 12.99 -10.43
N TYR A 179 -11.79 11.84 -10.25
CA TYR A 179 -12.21 10.58 -10.86
C TYR A 179 -13.23 9.78 -10.03
N GLY A 180 -13.69 10.31 -8.91
CA GLY A 180 -14.77 9.74 -8.08
C GLY A 180 -14.34 8.65 -7.11
N SER A 181 -13.04 8.55 -6.78
CA SER A 181 -12.54 7.60 -5.77
C SER A 181 -12.11 8.29 -4.47
N LYS A 182 -12.16 7.52 -3.38
CA LYS A 182 -11.68 7.91 -2.05
C LYS A 182 -10.88 6.74 -1.45
N PRO A 183 -9.64 6.53 -1.91
CA PRO A 183 -8.84 5.44 -1.39
C PRO A 183 -8.49 5.64 0.08
N GLN A 184 -8.42 4.53 0.83
CA GLN A 184 -7.82 4.49 2.15
C GLN A 184 -6.30 4.53 2.04
N PHE A 185 -5.65 4.95 3.12
CA PHE A 185 -4.20 5.01 3.23
C PHE A 185 -3.68 4.08 4.32
N VAL A 186 -2.62 3.35 4.01
CA VAL A 186 -1.78 2.67 4.97
C VAL A 186 -0.38 3.29 4.91
N MET A 187 0.15 3.66 6.05
CA MET A 187 1.53 4.08 6.18
C MET A 187 2.28 3.09 7.05
N CYS A 188 3.49 2.72 6.64
CA CYS A 188 4.40 1.95 7.47
C CYS A 188 5.68 2.74 7.70
N SER A 189 6.19 2.66 8.90
CA SER A 189 7.39 3.38 9.33
C SER A 189 8.19 2.53 10.32
N ALA A 190 9.49 2.77 10.42
CA ALA A 190 10.24 2.39 11.60
C ALA A 190 9.66 3.10 12.82
N THR A 191 10.06 2.66 14.03
CA THR A 191 9.64 3.32 15.27
C THR A 191 9.99 4.80 15.24
N ILE A 192 8.99 5.65 15.41
CA ILE A 192 9.11 7.12 15.47
C ILE A 192 8.32 7.66 16.65
N ALA A 193 8.76 8.79 17.19
CA ALA A 193 8.12 9.38 18.36
C ALA A 193 6.69 9.87 18.08
N ASN A 194 6.44 10.47 16.91
CA ASN A 194 5.18 11.12 16.58
C ASN A 194 4.63 10.61 15.24
N PRO A 195 4.05 9.39 15.16
CA PRO A 195 3.49 8.87 13.92
C PRO A 195 2.29 9.67 13.42
N GLU A 196 1.48 10.24 14.31
CA GLU A 196 0.34 11.08 13.95
C GLU A 196 0.76 12.37 13.24
N ASP A 197 1.83 13.02 13.72
CA ASP A 197 2.34 14.24 13.10
C ASP A 197 2.87 13.95 11.69
N LEU A 198 3.62 12.84 11.53
CA LEU A 198 4.11 12.42 10.21
C LEU A 198 2.94 12.18 9.23
N SER A 199 1.90 11.48 9.66
CA SER A 199 0.74 11.21 8.80
C SER A 199 -0.02 12.49 8.45
N ARG A 200 -0.16 13.41 9.40
CA ARG A 200 -0.80 14.72 9.19
C ARG A 200 -0.02 15.59 8.20
N GLU A 201 1.31 15.65 8.36
CA GLU A 201 2.17 16.43 7.47
C GLU A 201 2.20 15.87 6.06
N LEU A 202 2.34 14.54 5.92
CA LEU A 202 2.51 13.90 4.63
C LEU A 202 1.19 13.76 3.86
N ILE A 203 0.10 13.38 4.54
CA ILE A 203 -1.19 13.03 3.91
C ILE A 203 -2.26 14.09 4.19
N GLY A 204 -2.32 14.64 5.40
CA GLY A 204 -3.35 15.60 5.81
C GLY A 204 -4.73 14.95 5.99
N LEU A 205 -4.78 13.73 6.50
CA LEU A 205 -5.98 12.98 6.89
C LEU A 205 -5.80 12.45 8.32
N PRO A 206 -6.90 12.12 9.03
CA PRO A 206 -6.81 11.38 10.28
C PRO A 206 -6.32 9.95 10.03
N PHE A 207 -5.49 9.46 10.95
CA PHE A 207 -4.95 8.09 10.95
C PHE A 207 -5.12 7.46 12.33
N GLU A 208 -5.45 6.18 12.35
CA GLU A 208 -5.33 5.33 13.53
C GLU A 208 -3.89 4.84 13.64
N VAL A 209 -3.33 4.92 14.84
CA VAL A 209 -1.94 4.51 15.09
C VAL A 209 -1.89 3.07 15.61
N VAL A 210 -0.95 2.29 15.07
CA VAL A 210 -0.57 0.97 15.56
C VAL A 210 0.92 1.02 15.86
N ASN A 211 1.29 1.10 17.13
CA ASN A 211 2.68 1.28 17.57
C ASN A 211 3.15 0.22 18.59
N GLN A 212 2.26 -0.69 19.00
CA GLN A 212 2.62 -1.77 19.91
C GLN A 212 3.12 -2.97 19.10
N ASN A 213 4.36 -3.36 19.36
CA ASN A 213 4.91 -4.57 18.79
C ASN A 213 4.38 -5.77 19.55
N GLY A 214 3.47 -6.54 18.95
CA GLY A 214 2.92 -7.77 19.50
C GLY A 214 3.79 -9.02 19.29
N ALA A 215 5.03 -8.83 18.83
CA ALA A 215 5.97 -9.93 18.60
C ALA A 215 6.72 -10.33 19.89
#